data_05beeb5ccee542aaaa18079d516e24e3
#
_entry.id   05beeb5ccee542aaaa18079d516e24e3
#
_cell.length_a   1.000
_cell.length_b   1.000
_cell.length_c   1.000
_cell.angle_alpha   90.00
_cell.angle_beta   90.00
_cell.angle_gamma   90.00
#
_symmetry.space_group_name_H-M   'P 1'
#
loop_
_entity.id
_entity.type
_entity.pdbx_description
1 polymer ?
#
loop_
_entity_poly.entity_id
_entity_poly.type
_entity_poly.pdbx_seq_one_letter_code
_entity_poly.pdbx_strand_id
1 'polypeptide(L)'
;QIKKATGLNKKMFEPMDKKRKSILDFCYILVDNESILFSDWLQMNSKNQSDFGLTKIPHFKDMYHLFESNANVQYRGIVSDDKANDVQLSSISKSDKSISMLMFHRDAYSSYCKKYREYWDWMEKRNEERYQNNANHKKGYDAKNMMHTIRLLEMALEVLKENKLNIEVSNREELLRIKSGFYNYDEVLAKAENLMKEISQYA
;
A
#
# COMPACT_ATOMS: atom_id res chain seq x y z
N GLN A 1 7.25 18.44 12.54
CA GLN A 1 8.27 18.17 11.53
C GLN A 1 9.10 16.93 11.90
N ILE A 2 9.58 16.79 13.14
CA ILE A 2 10.41 15.64 13.61
C ILE A 2 9.71 14.30 13.34
N LYS A 3 8.42 14.16 13.70
CA LYS A 3 7.63 12.95 13.45
C LYS A 3 7.56 12.57 11.96
N LYS A 4 7.53 13.55 11.07
CA LYS A 4 7.55 13.30 9.61
C LYS A 4 8.93 12.82 9.14
N ALA A 5 10.00 13.37 9.69
CA ALA A 5 11.38 13.02 9.32
C ALA A 5 11.82 11.66 9.87
N THR A 6 11.31 11.26 11.04
CA THR A 6 11.74 10.06 11.77
C THR A 6 10.70 8.92 11.76
N GLY A 7 9.54 9.12 11.13
CA GLY A 7 8.52 8.09 11.01
C GLY A 7 8.97 6.92 10.13
N LEU A 8 8.49 5.73 10.46
CA LEU A 8 8.69 4.54 9.63
C LEU A 8 7.95 4.66 8.29
N ASN A 9 8.46 4.00 7.28
CA ASN A 9 7.76 3.89 6.00
C ASN A 9 6.43 3.12 6.20
N LYS A 10 5.31 3.69 5.73
CA LYS A 10 3.98 3.07 5.83
C LYS A 10 3.94 1.64 5.26
N LYS A 11 4.76 1.36 4.24
CA LYS A 11 4.88 0.02 3.63
C LYS A 11 5.36 -1.06 4.60
N MET A 12 5.97 -0.70 5.74
CA MET A 12 6.33 -1.65 6.79
C MET A 12 5.13 -2.17 7.58
N PHE A 13 4.03 -1.40 7.62
CA PHE A 13 2.82 -1.73 8.40
C PHE A 13 1.70 -2.32 7.54
N GLU A 14 1.79 -2.17 6.24
CA GLU A 14 0.80 -2.63 5.26
C GLU A 14 1.45 -3.61 4.27
N PRO A 15 1.85 -4.81 4.72
CA PRO A 15 2.46 -5.79 3.82
C PRO A 15 1.46 -6.23 2.76
N MET A 16 1.95 -6.41 1.55
CA MET A 16 1.16 -6.91 0.44
C MET A 16 1.54 -8.35 0.11
N ASP A 17 0.53 -9.16 -0.19
CA ASP A 17 0.74 -10.54 -0.60
C ASP A 17 1.59 -10.63 -1.86
N LYS A 18 2.37 -11.72 -1.98
CA LYS A 18 3.16 -11.98 -3.20
C LYS A 18 2.25 -12.21 -4.41
N LYS A 19 1.10 -12.86 -4.21
CA LYS A 19 0.12 -13.05 -5.26
C LYS A 19 -0.67 -11.77 -5.48
N ARG A 20 -0.56 -11.22 -6.69
CA ARG A 20 -1.35 -10.05 -7.10
C ARG A 20 -2.82 -10.46 -7.20
N LYS A 21 -3.71 -9.61 -6.70
CA LYS A 21 -5.15 -9.76 -6.93
C LYS A 21 -5.49 -9.62 -8.40
N SER A 22 -6.46 -10.38 -8.85
CA SER A 22 -6.99 -10.33 -10.22
C SER A 22 -8.09 -9.26 -10.35
N ILE A 23 -8.57 -9.05 -11.58
CA ILE A 23 -9.75 -8.20 -11.83
C ILE A 23 -10.99 -8.74 -11.11
N LEU A 24 -11.13 -10.06 -10.99
CA LEU A 24 -12.29 -10.69 -10.34
C LEU A 24 -12.48 -10.25 -8.89
N ASP A 25 -11.36 -9.92 -8.19
CA ASP A 25 -11.38 -9.41 -6.83
C ASP A 25 -11.87 -7.94 -6.72
N PHE A 26 -12.21 -7.34 -7.86
CA PHE A 26 -12.74 -5.98 -7.97
C PHE A 26 -14.03 -5.94 -8.82
N CYS A 27 -14.59 -7.09 -9.12
CA CYS A 27 -15.89 -7.23 -9.78
C CYS A 27 -16.98 -7.56 -8.76
N TYR A 28 -18.14 -6.94 -8.91
CA TYR A 28 -19.29 -7.13 -8.05
C TYR A 28 -20.50 -7.53 -8.89
N ILE A 29 -21.24 -8.52 -8.41
CA ILE A 29 -22.51 -8.96 -9.00
C ILE A 29 -23.69 -8.46 -8.16
N LEU A 30 -24.76 -8.06 -8.79
CA LEU A 30 -26.00 -7.68 -8.12
C LEU A 30 -26.91 -8.92 -7.97
N VAL A 31 -27.20 -9.33 -6.74
CA VAL A 31 -28.08 -10.45 -6.42
C VAL A 31 -29.08 -9.97 -5.37
N ASP A 32 -30.38 -10.13 -5.65
CA ASP A 32 -31.47 -9.77 -4.72
C ASP A 32 -31.34 -8.33 -4.12
N ASN A 33 -30.95 -7.37 -4.96
CA ASN A 33 -30.65 -5.98 -4.59
C ASN A 33 -29.40 -5.77 -3.70
N GLU A 34 -28.59 -6.80 -3.48
CA GLU A 34 -27.31 -6.71 -2.79
C GLU A 34 -26.15 -6.84 -3.76
N SER A 35 -25.07 -6.14 -3.46
CA SER A 35 -23.83 -6.20 -4.23
C SER A 35 -22.86 -7.16 -3.54
N ILE A 36 -22.52 -8.25 -4.21
CA ILE A 36 -21.63 -9.29 -3.70
C ILE A 36 -20.36 -9.33 -4.55
N LEU A 37 -19.20 -9.57 -3.92
CA LEU A 37 -17.96 -9.77 -4.66
C LEU A 37 -18.09 -10.98 -5.60
N PHE A 38 -17.76 -10.79 -6.88
CA PHE A 38 -18.03 -11.82 -7.89
C PHE A 38 -17.23 -13.10 -7.66
N SER A 39 -15.99 -13.00 -7.18
CA SER A 39 -15.19 -14.16 -6.79
C SER A 39 -15.85 -15.00 -5.69
N ASP A 40 -16.45 -14.35 -4.70
CA ASP A 40 -17.13 -15.03 -3.59
C ASP A 40 -18.42 -15.68 -4.08
N TRP A 41 -19.17 -14.97 -4.93
CA TRP A 41 -20.39 -15.51 -5.54
C TRP A 41 -20.10 -16.74 -6.42
N LEU A 42 -19.01 -16.73 -7.20
CA LEU A 42 -18.57 -17.88 -7.97
C LEU A 42 -18.27 -19.08 -7.07
N GLN A 43 -17.55 -18.84 -5.98
CA GLN A 43 -17.21 -19.89 -5.01
C GLN A 43 -18.46 -20.47 -4.33
N MET A 44 -19.38 -19.62 -3.87
CA MET A 44 -20.64 -20.05 -3.24
C MET A 44 -21.50 -20.90 -4.17
N ASN A 45 -21.48 -20.63 -5.47
CA ASN A 45 -22.29 -21.33 -6.47
C ASN A 45 -21.52 -22.43 -7.20
N SER A 46 -20.27 -22.72 -6.81
CA SER A 46 -19.40 -23.72 -7.48
C SER A 46 -19.27 -23.47 -8.98
N LYS A 47 -19.19 -22.20 -9.41
CA LYS A 47 -19.11 -21.76 -10.80
C LYS A 47 -17.71 -21.25 -11.15
N ASN A 48 -17.39 -21.27 -12.45
CA ASN A 48 -16.13 -20.73 -12.97
C ASN A 48 -16.39 -19.48 -13.80
N GLN A 49 -15.51 -18.50 -13.74
CA GLN A 49 -15.61 -17.28 -14.53
C GLN A 49 -15.62 -17.54 -16.05
N SER A 50 -15.02 -18.67 -16.50
CA SER A 50 -15.05 -19.11 -17.91
C SER A 50 -16.43 -19.38 -18.46
N ASP A 51 -17.40 -19.66 -17.58
CA ASP A 51 -18.77 -20.00 -17.95
C ASP A 51 -19.63 -18.77 -18.21
N PHE A 52 -19.05 -17.57 -18.12
CA PHE A 52 -19.78 -16.33 -18.24
C PHE A 52 -19.30 -15.46 -19.40
N GLY A 53 -20.24 -14.65 -19.91
CA GLY A 53 -19.98 -13.63 -20.91
C GLY A 53 -20.50 -12.27 -20.48
N LEU A 54 -19.92 -11.19 -21.01
CA LEU A 54 -20.26 -9.81 -20.69
C LEU A 54 -20.62 -9.00 -21.93
N THR A 55 -21.63 -8.15 -21.79
CA THR A 55 -21.88 -7.02 -22.72
C THR A 55 -21.93 -5.72 -21.94
N LYS A 56 -21.50 -4.61 -22.57
CA LYS A 56 -21.60 -3.29 -21.96
C LYS A 56 -23.06 -2.86 -21.79
N ILE A 57 -23.36 -2.23 -20.65
CA ILE A 57 -24.60 -1.47 -20.48
C ILE A 57 -24.37 -0.09 -21.09
N PRO A 58 -25.16 0.34 -22.09
CA PRO A 58 -24.99 1.66 -22.70
C PRO A 58 -25.09 2.78 -21.67
N HIS A 59 -24.24 3.79 -21.83
CA HIS A 59 -24.19 4.99 -20.99
C HIS A 59 -23.73 4.77 -19.52
N PHE A 60 -23.44 3.53 -19.11
CA PHE A 60 -22.88 3.23 -17.79
C PHE A 60 -21.40 2.85 -17.90
N LYS A 61 -20.55 3.51 -17.12
CA LYS A 61 -19.12 3.19 -17.04
C LYS A 61 -18.92 1.94 -16.19
N ASP A 62 -18.12 1.00 -16.73
CA ASP A 62 -17.68 -0.21 -16.02
C ASP A 62 -18.82 -1.08 -15.45
N MET A 63 -20.00 -0.99 -16.04
CA MET A 63 -21.15 -1.86 -15.78
C MET A 63 -21.48 -2.71 -17.00
N TYR A 64 -21.84 -3.96 -16.75
CA TYR A 64 -22.02 -4.99 -17.77
C TYR A 64 -23.24 -5.84 -17.47
N HIS A 65 -23.93 -6.28 -18.52
CA HIS A 65 -24.86 -7.41 -18.41
C HIS A 65 -24.05 -8.71 -18.32
N LEU A 66 -24.39 -9.58 -17.37
CA LEU A 66 -23.76 -10.87 -17.15
C LEU A 66 -24.64 -11.97 -17.73
N PHE A 67 -24.04 -12.86 -18.50
CA PHE A 67 -24.71 -13.99 -19.16
C PHE A 67 -24.00 -15.28 -18.76
N GLU A 68 -24.72 -16.36 -18.57
CA GLU A 68 -24.17 -17.66 -18.26
C GLU A 68 -24.24 -18.57 -19.50
N SER A 69 -23.15 -19.33 -19.74
CA SER A 69 -23.08 -20.35 -20.77
C SER A 69 -24.15 -21.43 -20.56
N ASN A 70 -24.63 -21.98 -21.63
CA ASN A 70 -25.62 -23.09 -21.64
C ASN A 70 -25.18 -24.15 -22.66
N ALA A 71 -26.01 -25.18 -22.83
CA ALA A 71 -25.72 -26.29 -23.76
C ALA A 71 -25.48 -25.82 -25.22
N ASN A 72 -26.05 -24.69 -25.63
CA ASN A 72 -25.99 -24.18 -27.00
C ASN A 72 -25.01 -23.04 -27.19
N VAL A 73 -24.61 -22.35 -26.09
CA VAL A 73 -23.78 -21.14 -26.14
C VAL A 73 -22.69 -21.24 -25.10
N GLN A 74 -21.45 -21.17 -25.58
CA GLN A 74 -20.23 -21.15 -24.74
C GLN A 74 -19.60 -19.78 -24.83
N TYR A 75 -19.31 -19.17 -23.67
CA TYR A 75 -18.57 -17.91 -23.56
C TYR A 75 -17.10 -18.17 -23.25
N ARG A 76 -16.27 -17.12 -23.39
CA ARG A 76 -14.81 -17.20 -23.19
C ARG A 76 -14.37 -16.76 -21.79
N GLY A 77 -15.32 -16.51 -20.92
CA GLY A 77 -15.03 -15.95 -19.61
C GLY A 77 -15.05 -14.43 -19.58
N ILE A 78 -15.03 -13.88 -18.39
CA ILE A 78 -15.02 -12.43 -18.18
C ILE A 78 -13.61 -11.84 -18.06
N VAL A 79 -12.58 -12.67 -17.87
CA VAL A 79 -11.17 -12.29 -17.95
C VAL A 79 -10.41 -13.32 -18.79
N SER A 80 -9.39 -12.85 -19.54
CA SER A 80 -8.56 -13.73 -20.37
C SER A 80 -7.62 -14.62 -19.54
N ASP A 81 -7.06 -14.04 -18.49
CA ASP A 81 -6.11 -14.68 -17.59
C ASP A 81 -5.96 -13.89 -16.27
N ASP A 82 -5.19 -14.41 -15.32
CA ASP A 82 -4.94 -13.79 -14.02
C ASP A 82 -4.16 -12.44 -14.10
N LYS A 83 -3.56 -12.14 -15.24
CA LYS A 83 -2.81 -10.90 -15.47
C LYS A 83 -3.59 -9.86 -16.28
N ALA A 84 -4.81 -10.20 -16.68
CA ALA A 84 -5.67 -9.28 -17.43
C ALA A 84 -5.77 -7.91 -16.75
N ASN A 85 -5.83 -6.86 -17.56
CA ASN A 85 -5.99 -5.48 -17.08
C ASN A 85 -7.38 -4.92 -17.36
N ASP A 86 -8.22 -5.67 -18.05
CA ASP A 86 -9.61 -5.32 -18.35
C ASP A 86 -10.48 -6.58 -18.44
N VAL A 87 -11.78 -6.39 -18.34
CA VAL A 87 -12.78 -7.44 -18.57
C VAL A 87 -12.91 -7.73 -20.06
N GLN A 88 -13.23 -8.99 -20.40
CA GLN A 88 -13.43 -9.45 -21.77
C GLN A 88 -14.91 -9.41 -22.13
N LEU A 89 -15.23 -8.78 -23.26
CA LEU A 89 -16.58 -8.75 -23.79
C LEU A 89 -16.83 -9.98 -24.67
N SER A 90 -18.09 -10.43 -24.68
CA SER A 90 -18.56 -11.55 -25.50
C SER A 90 -19.55 -11.08 -26.56
N SER A 91 -19.56 -11.78 -27.69
CA SER A 91 -20.63 -11.63 -28.67
C SER A 91 -21.86 -12.43 -28.21
N ILE A 92 -22.93 -11.74 -27.87
CA ILE A 92 -24.12 -12.31 -27.25
C ILE A 92 -25.31 -12.06 -28.16
N SER A 93 -26.16 -13.08 -28.37
CA SER A 93 -27.37 -12.94 -29.17
C SER A 93 -28.37 -12.00 -28.49
N LYS A 94 -29.12 -11.24 -29.29
CA LYS A 94 -30.20 -10.38 -28.79
C LYS A 94 -31.33 -11.15 -28.09
N SER A 95 -31.42 -12.45 -28.36
CA SER A 95 -32.41 -13.35 -27.74
C SER A 95 -32.03 -13.79 -26.34
N ASP A 96 -30.73 -13.70 -26.00
CA ASP A 96 -30.23 -14.19 -24.71
C ASP A 96 -30.59 -13.21 -23.60
N LYS A 97 -30.98 -13.76 -22.46
CA LYS A 97 -31.31 -12.97 -21.29
C LYS A 97 -30.11 -12.93 -20.34
N SER A 98 -29.80 -11.73 -19.87
CA SER A 98 -28.78 -11.58 -18.79
C SER A 98 -29.31 -12.17 -17.49
N ILE A 99 -28.42 -12.83 -16.75
CA ILE A 99 -28.76 -13.38 -15.43
C ILE A 99 -28.67 -12.32 -14.35
N SER A 100 -27.78 -11.32 -14.53
CA SER A 100 -27.57 -10.22 -13.59
C SER A 100 -26.77 -9.09 -14.25
N MET A 101 -26.39 -8.12 -13.43
CA MET A 101 -25.43 -7.07 -13.75
C MET A 101 -24.11 -7.28 -12.99
N LEU A 102 -23.00 -7.00 -13.67
CA LEU A 102 -21.67 -7.02 -13.10
C LEU A 102 -21.07 -5.61 -13.17
N MET A 103 -20.51 -5.14 -12.07
CA MET A 103 -19.77 -3.89 -11.99
C MET A 103 -18.29 -4.19 -11.78
N PHE A 104 -17.43 -3.63 -12.63
CA PHE A 104 -15.97 -3.66 -12.41
C PHE A 104 -15.51 -2.36 -11.77
N HIS A 105 -15.03 -2.43 -10.54
CA HIS A 105 -14.49 -1.27 -9.81
C HIS A 105 -13.08 -0.93 -10.30
N ARG A 106 -12.97 -0.44 -11.53
CA ARG A 106 -11.74 -0.15 -12.28
C ARG A 106 -10.77 0.75 -11.53
N ASP A 107 -11.27 1.82 -10.91
CA ASP A 107 -10.44 2.80 -10.20
C ASP A 107 -9.79 2.18 -8.95
N ALA A 108 -10.51 1.30 -8.23
CA ALA A 108 -9.95 0.55 -7.10
C ALA A 108 -8.87 -0.43 -7.57
N TYR A 109 -9.13 -1.16 -8.67
CA TYR A 109 -8.14 -2.08 -9.24
C TYR A 109 -6.87 -1.34 -9.71
N SER A 110 -7.03 -0.22 -10.41
CA SER A 110 -5.91 0.62 -10.86
C SER A 110 -5.08 1.14 -9.66
N SER A 111 -5.76 1.62 -8.62
CA SER A 111 -5.13 2.08 -7.39
C SER A 111 -4.39 0.96 -6.66
N TYR A 112 -4.99 -0.24 -6.61
CA TYR A 112 -4.35 -1.43 -6.06
C TYR A 112 -3.11 -1.81 -6.84
N CYS A 113 -3.17 -1.87 -8.18
CA CYS A 113 -2.03 -2.22 -9.03
C CYS A 113 -0.86 -1.24 -8.87
N LYS A 114 -1.16 0.07 -8.72
CA LYS A 114 -0.15 1.08 -8.42
C LYS A 114 0.51 0.82 -7.07
N LYS A 115 -0.27 0.63 -6.01
CA LYS A 115 0.23 0.34 -4.65
C LYS A 115 1.04 -0.96 -4.61
N TYR A 116 0.57 -1.99 -5.31
CA TYR A 116 1.24 -3.28 -5.41
C TYR A 116 2.64 -3.13 -6.03
N ARG A 117 2.76 -2.43 -7.16
CA ARG A 117 4.04 -2.15 -7.82
C ARG A 117 4.96 -1.36 -6.91
N GLU A 118 4.47 -0.25 -6.35
CA GLU A 118 5.25 0.59 -5.44
C GLU A 118 5.73 -0.16 -4.19
N TYR A 119 4.94 -1.11 -3.68
CA TYR A 119 5.33 -1.94 -2.54
C TYR A 119 6.48 -2.88 -2.91
N TRP A 120 6.35 -3.62 -4.02
CA TRP A 120 7.37 -4.59 -4.42
C TRP A 120 8.65 -3.92 -4.92
N ASP A 121 8.56 -2.78 -5.62
CA ASP A 121 9.72 -1.94 -5.97
C ASP A 121 10.47 -1.45 -4.71
N TRP A 122 9.71 -1.08 -3.67
CA TRP A 122 10.31 -0.70 -2.40
C TRP A 122 10.94 -1.90 -1.69
N MET A 123 10.30 -3.07 -1.70
CA MET A 123 10.83 -4.30 -1.12
C MET A 123 12.17 -4.70 -1.75
N GLU A 124 12.30 -4.55 -3.06
CA GLU A 124 13.51 -4.86 -3.80
C GLU A 124 14.66 -3.85 -3.51
N LYS A 125 14.32 -2.57 -3.39
CA LYS A 125 15.31 -1.47 -3.26
C LYS A 125 15.61 -1.06 -1.83
N ARG A 126 14.87 -1.58 -0.83
CA ARG A 126 15.06 -1.18 0.57
C ARG A 126 16.42 -1.63 1.09
N ASN A 127 16.97 -0.85 2.01
CA ASN A 127 18.14 -1.29 2.79
C ASN A 127 17.68 -2.32 3.84
N GLU A 128 18.07 -3.58 3.64
CA GLU A 128 17.62 -4.70 4.46
C GLU A 128 18.09 -4.59 5.92
N GLU A 129 19.35 -4.21 6.16
CA GLU A 129 19.89 -4.02 7.51
C GLU A 129 19.07 -2.98 8.29
N ARG A 130 18.77 -1.85 7.65
CA ARG A 130 17.95 -0.80 8.24
C ARG A 130 16.50 -1.25 8.50
N TYR A 131 15.93 -2.01 7.56
CA TYR A 131 14.60 -2.58 7.72
C TYR A 131 14.55 -3.52 8.91
N GLN A 132 15.49 -4.45 9.01
CA GLN A 132 15.57 -5.40 10.12
C GLN A 132 15.79 -4.69 11.46
N ASN A 133 16.67 -3.69 11.51
CA ASN A 133 16.88 -2.92 12.73
C ASN A 133 15.56 -2.26 13.20
N ASN A 134 14.85 -1.60 12.31
CA ASN A 134 13.57 -0.95 12.64
C ASN A 134 12.47 -1.95 13.01
N ALA A 135 12.44 -3.14 12.37
CA ALA A 135 11.51 -4.20 12.71
C ALA A 135 11.79 -4.83 14.07
N ASN A 136 13.08 -5.01 14.41
CA ASN A 136 13.51 -5.68 15.63
C ASN A 136 13.26 -4.84 16.89
N HIS A 137 13.56 -3.53 16.86
CA HIS A 137 13.38 -2.69 18.05
C HIS A 137 11.92 -2.33 18.33
N LYS A 138 11.00 -2.46 17.36
CA LYS A 138 9.54 -2.26 17.51
C LYS A 138 9.12 -0.93 18.17
N LYS A 139 9.94 0.11 18.09
CA LYS A 139 9.69 1.41 18.77
C LYS A 139 8.88 2.39 17.92
N GLY A 140 8.45 2.00 16.73
CA GLY A 140 7.56 2.81 15.88
C GLY A 140 8.22 4.01 15.18
N TYR A 141 9.55 4.11 15.19
CA TYR A 141 10.31 5.16 14.51
C TYR A 141 11.53 4.62 13.77
N ASP A 142 12.04 5.39 12.80
CA ASP A 142 13.27 5.08 12.09
C ASP A 142 14.49 5.53 12.95
N ALA A 143 15.14 4.58 13.59
CA ALA A 143 16.21 4.81 14.54
C ALA A 143 17.41 5.54 13.91
N LYS A 144 17.75 5.23 12.64
CA LYS A 144 18.82 5.91 11.93
C LYS A 144 18.48 7.38 11.64
N ASN A 145 17.25 7.65 11.19
CA ASN A 145 16.81 9.02 10.95
C ASN A 145 16.73 9.82 12.25
N MET A 146 16.27 9.19 13.33
CA MET A 146 16.20 9.82 14.65
C MET A 146 17.61 10.19 15.13
N MET A 147 18.58 9.28 15.03
CA MET A 147 19.98 9.55 15.38
C MET A 147 20.55 10.71 14.56
N HIS A 148 20.29 10.76 13.25
CA HIS A 148 20.73 11.87 12.41
C HIS A 148 20.07 13.19 12.82
N THR A 149 18.77 13.18 13.16
CA THR A 149 18.04 14.37 13.63
C THR A 149 18.67 14.93 14.91
N ILE A 150 18.92 14.08 15.91
CA ILE A 150 19.57 14.50 17.16
C ILE A 150 20.97 15.07 16.86
N ARG A 151 21.77 14.37 16.08
CA ARG A 151 23.13 14.84 15.71
C ARG A 151 23.09 16.21 15.05
N LEU A 152 22.19 16.44 14.10
CA LEU A 152 22.06 17.74 13.43
C LEU A 152 21.64 18.86 14.38
N LEU A 153 20.75 18.59 15.33
CA LEU A 153 20.35 19.56 16.34
C LEU A 153 21.49 19.89 17.30
N GLU A 154 22.23 18.89 17.74
CA GLU A 154 23.40 19.10 18.61
C GLU A 154 24.48 19.91 17.88
N MET A 155 24.79 19.58 16.62
CA MET A 155 25.76 20.35 15.81
C MET A 155 25.27 21.80 15.58
N ALA A 156 24.00 22.02 15.32
CA ALA A 156 23.45 23.38 15.16
C ALA A 156 23.61 24.19 16.46
N LEU A 157 23.30 23.58 17.60
CA LEU A 157 23.45 24.23 18.90
C LEU A 157 24.91 24.55 19.21
N GLU A 158 25.85 23.67 18.89
CA GLU A 158 27.29 23.88 19.07
C GLU A 158 27.81 25.06 18.22
N VAL A 159 27.39 25.10 16.94
CA VAL A 159 27.73 26.23 16.05
C VAL A 159 27.24 27.56 16.61
N LEU A 160 25.99 27.59 17.14
CA LEU A 160 25.42 28.80 17.70
C LEU A 160 26.08 29.25 19.00
N LYS A 161 26.54 28.30 19.84
CA LYS A 161 27.18 28.60 21.11
C LYS A 161 28.66 28.98 20.94
N GLU A 162 29.36 28.27 20.05
CA GLU A 162 30.84 28.34 20.00
C GLU A 162 31.38 29.00 18.70
N ASN A 163 30.50 29.32 17.76
CA ASN A 163 30.87 29.77 16.41
C ASN A 163 31.85 28.82 15.70
N LYS A 164 31.79 27.52 16.03
CA LYS A 164 32.71 26.49 15.53
C LYS A 164 31.93 25.24 15.13
N LEU A 165 32.29 24.65 14.01
CA LEU A 165 31.74 23.37 13.56
C LEU A 165 32.74 22.25 13.93
N ASN A 166 32.34 21.38 14.86
CA ASN A 166 33.08 20.17 15.16
C ASN A 166 32.48 18.99 14.39
N ILE A 167 33.31 18.33 13.58
CA ILE A 167 32.88 17.17 12.79
C ILE A 167 32.86 15.91 13.67
N GLU A 168 33.77 15.84 14.64
CA GLU A 168 33.79 14.75 15.62
C GLU A 168 32.76 15.02 16.73
N VAL A 169 31.86 14.08 16.93
CA VAL A 169 30.80 14.17 17.96
C VAL A 169 31.33 13.58 19.27
N SER A 170 31.25 14.36 20.36
CA SER A 170 31.67 13.94 21.70
C SER A 170 30.75 12.84 22.29
N ASN A 171 29.51 12.76 21.88
CA ASN A 171 28.49 11.85 22.40
C ASN A 171 28.21 10.63 21.48
N ARG A 172 29.23 10.13 20.80
CA ARG A 172 29.10 9.03 19.83
C ARG A 172 28.36 7.81 20.39
N GLU A 173 28.60 7.44 21.64
CA GLU A 173 27.92 6.30 22.28
C GLU A 173 26.44 6.51 22.42
N GLU A 174 26.02 7.70 22.80
CA GLU A 174 24.60 8.06 22.90
C GLU A 174 23.89 7.99 21.54
N LEU A 175 24.52 8.53 20.49
CA LEU A 175 24.01 8.45 19.13
C LEU A 175 23.91 6.99 18.65
N LEU A 176 24.84 6.12 19.02
CA LEU A 176 24.76 4.70 18.69
C LEU A 176 23.63 3.99 19.45
N ARG A 177 23.35 4.35 20.71
CA ARG A 177 22.18 3.87 21.44
C ARG A 177 20.86 4.28 20.75
N ILE A 178 20.76 5.52 20.31
CA ILE A 178 19.59 5.97 19.53
C ILE A 178 19.47 5.15 18.24
N LYS A 179 20.57 4.96 17.50
CA LYS A 179 20.60 4.18 16.25
C LYS A 179 20.18 2.72 16.45
N SER A 180 20.49 2.12 17.60
CA SER A 180 20.11 0.75 17.93
C SER A 180 18.64 0.60 18.35
N GLY A 181 17.91 1.71 18.54
CA GLY A 181 16.53 1.69 19.04
C GLY A 181 16.43 1.40 20.55
N PHE A 182 17.47 1.73 21.31
CA PHE A 182 17.48 1.55 22.76
C PHE A 182 16.40 2.37 23.45
N TYR A 183 16.22 3.62 23.04
CA TYR A 183 15.22 4.54 23.61
C TYR A 183 13.82 4.36 23.00
N ASN A 184 12.79 4.71 23.76
CA ASN A 184 11.44 4.86 23.25
C ASN A 184 11.30 6.15 22.43
N TYR A 185 10.29 6.20 21.57
CA TYR A 185 10.07 7.37 20.71
C TYR A 185 9.93 8.67 21.50
N ASP A 186 9.14 8.65 22.59
CA ASP A 186 8.87 9.84 23.39
C ASP A 186 10.11 10.36 24.12
N GLU A 187 10.99 9.47 24.57
CA GLU A 187 12.26 9.85 25.21
C GLU A 187 13.18 10.61 24.25
N VAL A 188 13.33 10.09 23.01
CA VAL A 188 14.19 10.76 22.02
C VAL A 188 13.52 12.00 21.43
N LEU A 189 12.19 12.01 21.32
CA LEU A 189 11.42 13.19 20.91
C LEU A 189 11.60 14.33 21.92
N ALA A 190 11.47 14.06 23.22
CA ALA A 190 11.70 15.04 24.28
C ALA A 190 13.11 15.63 24.22
N LYS A 191 14.13 14.79 23.95
CA LYS A 191 15.52 15.25 23.75
C LYS A 191 15.62 16.20 22.56
N ALA A 192 15.00 15.85 21.42
CA ALA A 192 15.01 16.71 20.23
C ALA A 192 14.28 18.05 20.48
N GLU A 193 13.15 18.04 21.18
CA GLU A 193 12.40 19.24 21.52
C GLU A 193 13.18 20.16 22.47
N ASN A 194 13.91 19.60 23.44
CA ASN A 194 14.76 20.39 24.32
C ASN A 194 15.90 21.07 23.55
N LEU A 195 16.57 20.33 22.65
CA LEU A 195 17.60 20.93 21.78
C LEU A 195 17.02 22.04 20.89
N MET A 196 15.82 21.87 20.33
CA MET A 196 15.17 22.91 19.54
C MET A 196 14.82 24.14 20.38
N LYS A 197 14.39 23.96 21.65
CA LYS A 197 14.14 25.10 22.56
C LYS A 197 15.44 25.85 22.86
N GLU A 198 16.53 25.13 23.11
CA GLU A 198 17.84 25.78 23.34
C GLU A 198 18.28 26.55 22.09
N ILE A 199 18.21 25.96 20.90
CA ILE A 199 18.53 26.62 19.62
C ILE A 199 17.73 27.91 19.46
N SER A 200 16.42 27.89 19.81
CA SER A 200 15.56 29.08 19.69
C SER A 200 15.95 30.24 20.62
N GLN A 201 16.79 30.01 21.64
CA GLN A 201 17.30 31.07 22.52
C GLN A 201 18.46 31.84 21.88
N TYR A 202 19.07 31.32 20.82
CA TYR A 202 20.18 31.93 20.09
C TYR A 202 19.72 32.52 18.71
N ALA A 203 18.46 32.31 18.32
CA ALA A 203 17.88 32.80 17.08
C ALA A 203 17.12 34.13 17.31
#